data_ec001229615a4f2f3016f26c126c7df4
#
_entry.id   ec001229615a4f2f3016f26c126c7df4
#
_cell.length_a   1.000
_cell.length_b   1.000
_cell.length_c   1.000
_cell.angle_alpha   90.00
_cell.angle_beta   90.00
_cell.angle_gamma   90.00
#
_symmetry.space_group_name_H-M   'P 1'
#
loop_
_entity.id
_entity.type
_entity.pdbx_description
1 polymer ?
#
loop_
_entity_poly.entity_id
_entity_poly.type
_entity_poly.pdbx_seq_one_letter_code
_entity_poly.pdbx_strand_id
1 'polypeptide(L)'
;MENSRDTHFSANGRDYRLPSTPTVVVCVDGCQYQYLEAAAAAGVAPFIARLLAGASAFKGNCVIPSFTNPNNLSIVCGVPPVVHGICGNYFWDETANQGKGAEVMMNDPCYLRAGTLLAAAAEAGAAVAVITAKDKLRRLLGWQLQGICFSAETANTATLAENGVDQLLDLVGLPQPSVYSAELSEFVFAAGVRLAETRKLDLMYLSTTDYVQHKSAPGSVEANTFYAMMDRYLARLDQLGWAIGLTADHGMNAKHDPLSGEPNVIYLQDVLDRWLGSARARVILPITDPYVAHHGALGSYATIYLPEGGDTAAIIARLSTLDGIELVLDNPSACARFELPNDRVGDIVIISQKHVVLGSRREQHDLSGLTVPLRSHGGLSEQEVPLIFNRRIVGALPSDPLRNFDIFSLALNQLEPR
;
A
#
# COMPACT_ATOMS: atom_id res chain seq x y z
N MET A 1 -7.89 -43.43 6.31
CA MET A 1 -6.95 -42.60 7.05
C MET A 1 -7.21 -41.16 6.60
N GLU A 2 -7.98 -40.39 7.37
CA GLU A 2 -8.10 -38.96 7.16
C GLU A 2 -6.73 -38.38 7.47
N ASN A 3 -6.04 -37.86 6.45
CA ASN A 3 -4.90 -36.98 6.65
C ASN A 3 -5.42 -35.78 7.44
N SER A 4 -5.07 -35.68 8.71
CA SER A 4 -5.25 -34.44 9.47
C SER A 4 -4.46 -33.37 8.73
N ARG A 5 -5.13 -32.53 7.95
CA ARG A 5 -4.50 -31.33 7.38
C ARG A 5 -3.91 -30.59 8.59
N ASP A 6 -2.64 -30.21 8.47
CA ASP A 6 -2.04 -29.29 9.41
C ASP A 6 -2.91 -28.04 9.45
N THR A 7 -3.42 -27.69 10.61
CA THR A 7 -4.37 -26.57 10.75
C THR A 7 -3.65 -25.23 10.89
N HIS A 8 -2.32 -25.24 10.82
CA HIS A 8 -1.46 -24.08 11.02
C HIS A 8 -0.35 -24.03 9.97
N PHE A 9 0.12 -22.82 9.71
CA PHE A 9 1.32 -22.56 8.90
C PHE A 9 2.08 -21.37 9.51
N SER A 10 3.36 -21.26 9.17
CA SER A 10 4.22 -20.16 9.65
C SER A 10 4.78 -19.37 8.48
N ALA A 11 4.87 -18.05 8.62
CA ALA A 11 5.54 -17.18 7.70
C ALA A 11 6.28 -16.07 8.45
N ASN A 12 7.57 -15.89 8.15
CA ASN A 12 8.40 -14.80 8.66
C ASN A 12 8.40 -14.68 10.21
N GLY A 13 8.39 -15.84 10.90
CA GLY A 13 8.38 -15.89 12.39
C GLY A 13 7.03 -15.65 13.03
N ARG A 14 5.94 -15.64 12.27
CA ARG A 14 4.56 -15.58 12.75
C ARG A 14 3.80 -16.86 12.42
N ASP A 15 2.93 -17.29 13.33
CA ASP A 15 2.07 -18.45 13.16
C ASP A 15 0.65 -18.03 12.80
N TYR A 16 0.06 -18.76 11.85
CA TYR A 16 -1.27 -18.53 11.34
C TYR A 16 -2.08 -19.84 11.32
N ARG A 17 -3.38 -19.73 11.54
CA ARG A 17 -4.30 -20.86 11.32
C ARG A 17 -4.73 -20.88 9.87
N LEU A 18 -4.86 -22.06 9.28
CA LEU A 18 -5.58 -22.19 8.02
C LEU A 18 -7.05 -21.78 8.22
N PRO A 19 -7.64 -21.02 7.30
CA PRO A 19 -9.01 -20.54 7.43
C PRO A 19 -10.01 -21.68 7.57
N SER A 20 -10.75 -21.75 8.65
CA SER A 20 -11.91 -22.63 8.81
C SER A 20 -13.18 -22.05 8.14
N THR A 21 -13.16 -20.76 7.88
CA THR A 21 -14.16 -20.00 7.13
C THR A 21 -13.42 -19.25 6.02
N PRO A 22 -13.94 -19.22 4.78
CA PRO A 22 -13.35 -18.44 3.71
C PRO A 22 -13.10 -17.00 4.17
N THR A 23 -11.85 -16.54 4.02
CA THR A 23 -11.41 -15.24 4.55
C THR A 23 -10.88 -14.37 3.44
N VAL A 24 -11.30 -13.11 3.39
CA VAL A 24 -10.76 -12.09 2.48
C VAL A 24 -10.16 -10.94 3.27
N VAL A 25 -8.94 -10.56 2.91
CA VAL A 25 -8.32 -9.31 3.36
C VAL A 25 -8.33 -8.33 2.19
N VAL A 26 -8.86 -7.16 2.43
CA VAL A 26 -9.00 -6.08 1.45
C VAL A 26 -8.09 -4.93 1.87
N CYS A 27 -7.17 -4.57 1.00
CA CYS A 27 -6.36 -3.36 1.10
C CYS A 27 -6.93 -2.30 0.16
N VAL A 28 -7.53 -1.27 0.72
CA VAL A 28 -8.09 -0.14 -0.03
C VAL A 28 -7.03 0.95 -0.09
N ASP A 29 -6.37 1.05 -1.24
CA ASP A 29 -5.26 1.98 -1.47
C ASP A 29 -5.66 3.43 -1.17
N GLY A 30 -4.85 4.12 -0.36
CA GLY A 30 -5.05 5.50 0.03
C GLY A 30 -6.24 5.76 0.99
N CYS A 31 -6.82 4.73 1.60
CA CYS A 31 -8.01 4.84 2.42
C CYS A 31 -7.70 5.27 3.86
N GLN A 32 -7.83 6.56 4.15
CA GLN A 32 -7.95 7.02 5.53
C GLN A 32 -9.32 6.68 6.13
N TYR A 33 -9.35 6.59 7.46
CA TYR A 33 -10.58 6.29 8.21
C TYR A 33 -11.71 7.29 7.92
N GLN A 34 -11.37 8.55 7.66
CA GLN A 34 -12.31 9.64 7.34
C GLN A 34 -13.11 9.40 6.05
N TYR A 35 -12.58 8.66 5.08
CA TYR A 35 -13.34 8.27 3.88
C TYR A 35 -14.51 7.36 4.23
N LEU A 36 -14.27 6.39 5.10
CA LEU A 36 -15.28 5.43 5.54
C LEU A 36 -16.35 6.13 6.39
N GLU A 37 -15.93 7.00 7.33
CA GLU A 37 -16.83 7.80 8.16
C GLU A 37 -17.72 8.72 7.32
N ALA A 38 -17.12 9.41 6.33
CA ALA A 38 -17.85 10.33 5.45
C ALA A 38 -18.89 9.60 4.59
N ALA A 39 -18.54 8.46 4.00
CA ALA A 39 -19.47 7.65 3.21
C ALA A 39 -20.59 7.06 4.06
N ALA A 40 -20.28 6.61 5.27
CA ALA A 40 -21.28 6.14 6.25
C ALA A 40 -22.22 7.27 6.67
N ALA A 41 -21.70 8.45 7.01
CA ALA A 41 -22.48 9.62 7.41
C ALA A 41 -23.37 10.14 6.27
N ALA A 42 -22.92 10.04 5.01
CA ALA A 42 -23.72 10.36 3.83
C ALA A 42 -24.82 9.33 3.52
N GLY A 43 -24.87 8.20 4.25
CA GLY A 43 -25.85 7.13 4.06
C GLY A 43 -25.65 6.30 2.80
N VAL A 44 -24.50 6.44 2.09
CA VAL A 44 -24.23 5.75 0.83
C VAL A 44 -23.51 4.42 1.01
N ALA A 45 -23.00 4.14 2.23
CA ALA A 45 -22.24 2.94 2.56
C ALA A 45 -22.82 2.25 3.84
N PRO A 46 -24.02 1.65 3.76
CA PRO A 46 -24.70 1.09 4.93
C PRO A 46 -24.00 -0.14 5.53
N PHE A 47 -23.33 -0.95 4.75
CA PHE A 47 -22.54 -2.07 5.25
C PHE A 47 -21.33 -1.57 6.05
N ILE A 48 -20.56 -0.63 5.49
CA ILE A 48 -19.44 0.03 6.15
C ILE A 48 -19.90 0.72 7.45
N ALA A 49 -21.04 1.43 7.42
CA ALA A 49 -21.61 2.05 8.61
C ALA A 49 -21.85 1.03 9.74
N ARG A 50 -22.36 -0.17 9.39
CA ARG A 50 -22.53 -1.28 10.34
C ARG A 50 -21.19 -1.79 10.88
N LEU A 51 -20.15 -1.91 10.03
CA LEU A 51 -18.82 -2.32 10.46
C LEU A 51 -18.20 -1.31 11.43
N LEU A 52 -18.30 -0.02 11.12
CA LEU A 52 -17.78 1.07 11.98
C LEU A 52 -18.48 1.13 13.34
N ALA A 53 -19.75 0.80 13.41
CA ALA A 53 -20.50 0.71 14.67
C ALA A 53 -20.20 -0.60 15.45
N GLY A 54 -19.49 -1.55 14.85
CA GLY A 54 -19.14 -2.82 15.45
C GLY A 54 -17.97 -2.75 16.42
N ALA A 55 -17.79 -3.82 17.22
CA ALA A 55 -16.72 -3.91 18.23
C ALA A 55 -15.32 -4.19 17.65
N SER A 56 -15.19 -4.40 16.34
CA SER A 56 -13.94 -4.77 15.66
C SER A 56 -13.57 -3.78 14.55
N ALA A 57 -13.81 -2.49 14.81
CA ALA A 57 -13.36 -1.37 14.01
C ALA A 57 -12.22 -0.65 14.75
N PHE A 58 -10.99 -0.95 14.36
CA PHE A 58 -9.78 -0.39 14.94
C PHE A 58 -9.10 0.57 13.98
N LYS A 59 -8.23 1.41 14.53
CA LYS A 59 -7.22 2.17 13.80
C LYS A 59 -5.86 1.54 14.04
N GLY A 60 -5.01 1.57 13.04
CA GLY A 60 -3.64 1.11 13.15
C GLY A 60 -2.71 1.96 12.32
N ASN A 61 -1.44 1.66 12.36
CA ASN A 61 -0.41 2.37 11.63
C ASN A 61 0.10 1.53 10.46
N CYS A 62 0.20 2.12 9.28
CA CYS A 62 0.98 1.57 8.19
C CYS A 62 2.49 1.75 8.45
N VAL A 63 3.36 1.10 7.66
CA VAL A 63 4.81 1.32 7.74
C VAL A 63 5.18 2.65 7.08
N ILE A 64 6.34 3.20 7.45
CA ILE A 64 6.93 4.39 6.81
C ILE A 64 8.08 3.90 5.90
N PRO A 65 8.12 4.46 4.66
CA PRO A 65 7.22 5.43 4.03
C PRO A 65 5.81 4.87 3.83
N SER A 66 4.81 5.72 4.03
CA SER A 66 3.41 5.39 3.79
C SER A 66 3.12 5.34 2.28
N PHE A 67 3.68 4.34 1.60
CA PHE A 67 3.61 4.07 0.17
C PHE A 67 3.03 2.69 -0.10
N THR A 68 2.48 2.50 -1.31
CA THR A 68 1.78 1.30 -1.73
C THR A 68 2.64 0.03 -1.62
N ASN A 69 3.82 -0.01 -2.24
CA ASN A 69 4.64 -1.23 -2.28
C ASN A 69 5.10 -1.68 -0.88
N PRO A 70 5.78 -0.83 -0.05
CA PRO A 70 6.21 -1.24 1.27
C PRO A 70 5.07 -1.78 2.14
N ASN A 71 3.91 -1.13 2.05
CA ASN A 71 2.78 -1.48 2.89
C ASN A 71 2.02 -2.72 2.42
N ASN A 72 1.76 -2.88 1.11
CA ASN A 72 1.18 -4.12 0.60
C ASN A 72 2.09 -5.32 0.92
N LEU A 73 3.43 -5.17 0.75
CA LEU A 73 4.37 -6.25 1.12
C LEU A 73 4.38 -6.49 2.63
N SER A 74 4.36 -5.44 3.47
CA SER A 74 4.26 -5.63 4.92
C SER A 74 2.99 -6.40 5.29
N ILE A 75 1.84 -6.06 4.70
CA ILE A 75 0.55 -6.73 4.92
C ILE A 75 0.65 -8.23 4.57
N VAL A 76 1.14 -8.57 3.38
CA VAL A 76 1.17 -9.97 2.92
C VAL A 76 2.37 -10.78 3.40
N CYS A 77 3.39 -10.14 3.99
CA CYS A 77 4.50 -10.82 4.66
C CYS A 77 4.29 -10.90 6.19
N GLY A 78 3.40 -10.08 6.75
CA GLY A 78 3.16 -9.97 8.18
C GLY A 78 4.31 -9.33 8.96
N VAL A 79 5.25 -8.63 8.29
CA VAL A 79 6.49 -8.09 8.87
C VAL A 79 6.87 -6.75 8.23
N PRO A 80 7.71 -5.92 8.90
CA PRO A 80 8.12 -4.62 8.39
C PRO A 80 9.17 -4.69 7.26
N PRO A 81 9.45 -3.56 6.57
CA PRO A 81 10.40 -3.45 5.46
C PRO A 81 11.81 -3.97 5.75
N VAL A 82 12.31 -3.84 6.97
CA VAL A 82 13.63 -4.39 7.36
C VAL A 82 13.74 -5.89 7.12
N VAL A 83 12.63 -6.62 7.20
CA VAL A 83 12.57 -8.07 6.98
C VAL A 83 12.33 -8.40 5.51
N HIS A 84 11.28 -7.82 4.88
CA HIS A 84 10.93 -8.18 3.50
C HIS A 84 11.70 -7.39 2.43
N GLY A 85 12.44 -6.34 2.80
CA GLY A 85 13.38 -5.64 1.95
C GLY A 85 12.81 -4.56 1.04
N ILE A 86 11.49 -4.42 0.89
CA ILE A 86 10.85 -3.42 0.03
C ILE A 86 10.51 -2.18 0.85
N CYS A 87 11.26 -1.08 0.67
CA CYS A 87 11.11 0.16 1.42
C CYS A 87 10.66 1.36 0.57
N GLY A 88 10.25 1.13 -0.67
CA GLY A 88 9.79 2.14 -1.62
C GLY A 88 9.65 1.55 -3.01
N ASN A 89 9.42 2.39 -4.00
CA ASN A 89 9.46 1.97 -5.41
C ASN A 89 10.87 2.02 -5.99
N TYR A 90 11.75 2.88 -5.43
CA TYR A 90 13.13 3.07 -5.91
C TYR A 90 14.11 3.19 -4.76
N PHE A 91 15.35 2.77 -5.01
CA PHE A 91 16.51 3.05 -4.16
C PHE A 91 17.76 3.19 -5.03
N TRP A 92 18.85 3.68 -4.45
CA TRP A 92 20.15 3.71 -5.10
C TRP A 92 20.90 2.41 -4.84
N ASP A 93 21.17 1.65 -5.89
CA ASP A 93 21.97 0.43 -5.82
C ASP A 93 23.40 0.75 -6.32
N GLU A 94 24.36 0.77 -5.41
CA GLU A 94 25.77 1.05 -5.71
C GLU A 94 26.40 -0.01 -6.60
N THR A 95 25.89 -1.23 -6.58
CA THR A 95 26.40 -2.37 -7.37
C THR A 95 25.89 -2.36 -8.80
N ALA A 96 24.79 -1.68 -9.05
CA ALA A 96 24.18 -1.57 -10.38
C ALA A 96 25.10 -0.83 -11.37
N ASN A 97 24.83 -0.98 -12.67
CA ASN A 97 25.55 -0.30 -13.73
C ASN A 97 27.08 -0.53 -13.66
N GLN A 98 27.48 -1.80 -13.46
CA GLN A 98 28.91 -2.20 -13.36
C GLN A 98 29.67 -1.49 -12.20
N GLY A 99 29.01 -1.29 -11.06
CA GLY A 99 29.57 -0.64 -9.88
C GLY A 99 29.64 0.88 -9.95
N LYS A 100 28.96 1.50 -10.92
CA LYS A 100 28.81 2.96 -10.99
C LYS A 100 27.60 3.48 -10.23
N GLY A 101 26.77 2.57 -9.74
CA GLY A 101 25.50 2.85 -9.11
C GLY A 101 24.41 3.25 -10.10
N ALA A 102 23.18 2.92 -9.75
CA ALA A 102 21.98 3.38 -10.45
C ALA A 102 20.78 3.45 -9.50
N GLU A 103 19.82 4.31 -9.82
CA GLU A 103 18.50 4.26 -9.25
C GLU A 103 17.75 3.07 -9.87
N VAL A 104 17.33 2.12 -9.03
CA VAL A 104 16.68 0.89 -9.47
C VAL A 104 15.28 0.77 -8.88
N MET A 105 14.37 0.19 -9.69
CA MET A 105 12.98 -0.01 -9.30
C MET A 105 12.83 -1.33 -8.53
N MET A 106 12.25 -1.29 -7.32
CA MET A 106 12.01 -2.45 -6.45
C MET A 106 10.73 -3.23 -6.80
N ASN A 107 10.38 -3.37 -8.07
CA ASN A 107 9.20 -4.12 -8.51
C ASN A 107 9.53 -5.55 -8.98
N ASP A 108 10.79 -5.93 -8.93
CA ASP A 108 11.21 -7.30 -9.25
C ASP A 108 11.27 -8.14 -7.97
N PRO A 109 10.73 -9.37 -7.99
CA PRO A 109 10.81 -10.29 -6.85
C PRO A 109 12.22 -10.58 -6.34
N CYS A 110 13.27 -10.36 -7.13
CA CYS A 110 14.67 -10.51 -6.66
C CYS A 110 15.03 -9.57 -5.50
N TYR A 111 14.28 -8.47 -5.31
CA TYR A 111 14.46 -7.57 -4.19
C TYR A 111 13.75 -8.04 -2.91
N LEU A 112 12.84 -9.03 -2.98
CA LEU A 112 12.19 -9.61 -1.82
C LEU A 112 13.18 -10.43 -0.98
N ARG A 113 13.15 -10.23 0.33
CA ARG A 113 13.96 -10.96 1.32
C ARG A 113 13.13 -11.91 2.18
N ALA A 114 11.81 -11.88 2.01
CA ALA A 114 10.86 -12.69 2.77
C ALA A 114 9.78 -13.25 1.84
N GLY A 115 9.27 -14.45 2.15
CA GLY A 115 8.11 -15.02 1.48
C GLY A 115 6.80 -14.37 1.94
N THR A 116 5.74 -14.51 1.14
CA THR A 116 4.41 -14.06 1.54
C THR A 116 3.70 -15.15 2.36
N LEU A 117 2.89 -14.74 3.34
CA LEU A 117 2.01 -15.66 4.05
C LEU A 117 0.96 -16.29 3.12
N LEU A 118 0.67 -15.66 1.98
CA LEU A 118 -0.25 -16.18 0.96
C LEU A 118 0.35 -17.40 0.25
N ALA A 119 1.63 -17.32 -0.10
CA ALA A 119 2.37 -18.47 -0.65
C ALA A 119 2.50 -19.60 0.39
N ALA A 120 2.83 -19.26 1.64
CA ALA A 120 2.92 -20.22 2.73
C ALA A 120 1.58 -20.90 3.04
N ALA A 121 0.46 -20.17 3.00
CA ALA A 121 -0.87 -20.73 3.15
C ALA A 121 -1.23 -21.70 2.00
N ALA A 122 -0.86 -21.35 0.75
CA ALA A 122 -1.07 -22.21 -0.40
C ALA A 122 -0.23 -23.50 -0.30
N GLU A 123 1.02 -23.40 0.14
CA GLU A 123 1.89 -24.56 0.38
C GLU A 123 1.32 -25.48 1.49
N ALA A 124 0.67 -24.90 2.50
CA ALA A 124 -0.04 -25.63 3.55
C ALA A 124 -1.40 -26.20 3.08
N GLY A 125 -1.77 -25.99 1.83
CA GLY A 125 -2.94 -26.58 1.17
C GLY A 125 -4.19 -25.71 1.14
N ALA A 126 -4.11 -24.41 1.45
CA ALA A 126 -5.20 -23.47 1.24
C ALA A 126 -5.35 -23.12 -0.25
N ALA A 127 -6.59 -22.99 -0.71
CA ALA A 127 -6.89 -22.44 -2.02
C ALA A 127 -6.87 -20.90 -1.95
N VAL A 128 -5.84 -20.29 -2.54
CA VAL A 128 -5.55 -18.86 -2.39
C VAL A 128 -5.79 -18.10 -3.70
N ALA A 129 -6.36 -16.90 -3.60
CA ALA A 129 -6.46 -15.95 -4.71
C ALA A 129 -5.93 -14.55 -4.32
N VAL A 130 -5.15 -13.94 -5.20
CA VAL A 130 -4.62 -12.59 -5.09
C VAL A 130 -5.08 -11.78 -6.30
N ILE A 131 -5.76 -10.67 -6.05
CA ILE A 131 -6.27 -9.79 -7.11
C ILE A 131 -5.80 -8.37 -6.82
N THR A 132 -5.07 -7.78 -7.75
CA THR A 132 -4.56 -6.42 -7.62
C THR A 132 -5.11 -5.51 -8.72
N ALA A 133 -5.13 -4.21 -8.48
CA ALA A 133 -5.42 -3.26 -9.53
C ALA A 133 -4.25 -3.19 -10.54
N LYS A 134 -3.00 -3.13 -10.06
CA LYS A 134 -1.78 -2.91 -10.84
C LYS A 134 -0.93 -4.17 -11.02
N ASP A 135 -0.39 -4.38 -12.23
CA ASP A 135 0.39 -5.58 -12.56
C ASP A 135 1.76 -5.62 -11.86
N LYS A 136 2.40 -4.49 -11.67
CA LYS A 136 3.68 -4.43 -10.95
C LYS A 136 3.58 -4.98 -9.53
N LEU A 137 2.53 -4.63 -8.81
CA LEU A 137 2.29 -5.13 -7.47
C LEU A 137 1.94 -6.63 -7.50
N ARG A 138 1.15 -7.09 -8.48
CA ARG A 138 0.81 -8.49 -8.69
C ARG A 138 2.07 -9.39 -8.71
N ARG A 139 3.12 -8.97 -9.41
CA ARG A 139 4.36 -9.75 -9.53
C ARG A 139 5.05 -9.98 -8.20
N LEU A 140 5.05 -8.98 -7.32
CA LEU A 140 5.60 -9.11 -5.97
C LEU A 140 4.72 -9.97 -5.06
N LEU A 141 3.40 -9.74 -5.07
CA LEU A 141 2.45 -10.45 -4.20
C LEU A 141 2.26 -11.91 -4.63
N GLY A 142 2.37 -12.20 -5.92
CA GLY A 142 2.26 -13.55 -6.48
C GLY A 142 3.56 -14.35 -6.47
N TRP A 143 4.66 -13.80 -5.92
CA TRP A 143 5.91 -14.52 -5.87
C TRP A 143 5.81 -15.84 -5.13
N GLN A 144 6.14 -16.95 -5.80
CA GLN A 144 6.05 -18.33 -5.31
C GLN A 144 4.64 -18.79 -4.93
N LEU A 145 3.59 -18.03 -5.24
CA LEU A 145 2.22 -18.43 -4.94
C LEU A 145 1.74 -19.53 -5.90
N GLN A 146 1.34 -20.65 -5.35
CA GLN A 146 0.60 -21.69 -6.07
C GLN A 146 -0.90 -21.45 -5.87
N GLY A 147 -1.50 -20.66 -6.77
CA GLY A 147 -2.89 -20.23 -6.65
C GLY A 147 -3.32 -19.29 -7.78
N ILE A 148 -4.41 -18.59 -7.59
CA ILE A 148 -4.88 -17.58 -8.53
C ILE A 148 -4.18 -16.26 -8.21
N CYS A 149 -3.55 -15.64 -9.23
CA CYS A 149 -2.92 -14.32 -9.07
C CYS A 149 -2.99 -13.51 -10.36
N PHE A 150 -3.75 -12.42 -10.39
CA PHE A 150 -3.87 -11.54 -11.55
C PHE A 150 -4.09 -10.08 -11.16
N SER A 151 -3.94 -9.19 -12.16
CA SER A 151 -4.26 -7.76 -12.03
C SER A 151 -5.42 -7.36 -12.93
N ALA A 152 -6.19 -6.37 -12.49
CA ALA A 152 -7.20 -5.73 -13.32
C ALA A 152 -6.58 -5.04 -14.54
N GLU A 153 -5.37 -4.48 -14.38
CA GLU A 153 -4.63 -3.79 -15.43
C GLU A 153 -4.37 -4.66 -16.68
N THR A 154 -4.13 -5.95 -16.48
CA THR A 154 -3.82 -6.92 -17.56
C THR A 154 -4.82 -8.07 -17.64
N ALA A 155 -6.06 -7.86 -17.17
CA ALA A 155 -7.07 -8.91 -17.09
C ALA A 155 -7.38 -9.57 -18.46
N ASN A 156 -7.32 -8.81 -19.54
CA ASN A 156 -7.55 -9.29 -20.90
C ASN A 156 -6.46 -10.25 -21.43
N THR A 157 -5.31 -10.31 -20.78
CA THR A 157 -4.18 -11.18 -21.18
C THR A 157 -3.92 -12.32 -20.20
N ALA A 158 -4.75 -12.45 -19.15
CA ALA A 158 -4.58 -13.48 -18.14
C ALA A 158 -4.72 -14.89 -18.75
N THR A 159 -3.83 -15.79 -18.31
CA THR A 159 -3.79 -17.18 -18.73
C THR A 159 -3.87 -18.14 -17.56
N LEU A 160 -4.39 -19.33 -17.78
CA LEU A 160 -4.45 -20.36 -16.75
C LEU A 160 -3.02 -20.72 -16.25
N ALA A 161 -2.06 -20.76 -17.15
CA ALA A 161 -0.66 -21.14 -16.82
C ALA A 161 0.05 -20.11 -15.93
N GLU A 162 -0.16 -18.81 -16.16
CA GLU A 162 0.50 -17.75 -15.41
C GLU A 162 -0.32 -17.26 -14.20
N ASN A 163 -1.64 -17.22 -14.37
CA ASN A 163 -2.52 -16.54 -13.41
C ASN A 163 -3.41 -17.50 -12.62
N GLY A 164 -3.42 -18.80 -12.95
CA GLY A 164 -4.32 -19.81 -12.36
C GLY A 164 -5.78 -19.65 -12.78
N VAL A 165 -6.07 -18.72 -13.69
CA VAL A 165 -7.39 -18.41 -14.23
C VAL A 165 -7.25 -17.76 -15.61
N ASP A 166 -8.19 -17.98 -16.50
CA ASP A 166 -8.27 -17.36 -17.82
C ASP A 166 -9.66 -16.76 -18.07
N GLN A 167 -9.85 -16.12 -19.24
CA GLN A 167 -11.12 -15.53 -19.67
C GLN A 167 -11.72 -14.59 -18.60
N LEU A 168 -10.86 -13.78 -17.95
CA LEU A 168 -11.26 -12.96 -16.81
C LEU A 168 -12.38 -11.98 -17.14
N LEU A 169 -12.39 -11.36 -18.34
CA LEU A 169 -13.44 -10.42 -18.72
C LEU A 169 -14.81 -11.10 -18.78
N ASP A 170 -14.89 -12.29 -19.34
CA ASP A 170 -16.12 -13.08 -19.39
C ASP A 170 -16.53 -13.59 -18.01
N LEU A 171 -15.56 -14.06 -17.20
CA LEU A 171 -15.79 -14.51 -15.84
C LEU A 171 -16.36 -13.39 -14.96
N VAL A 172 -15.78 -12.21 -15.03
CA VAL A 172 -16.17 -11.04 -14.21
C VAL A 172 -17.41 -10.34 -14.76
N GLY A 173 -17.59 -10.36 -16.09
CA GLY A 173 -18.70 -9.70 -16.78
C GLY A 173 -18.51 -8.19 -16.91
N LEU A 174 -17.27 -7.70 -16.81
CA LEU A 174 -16.89 -6.31 -16.98
C LEU A 174 -15.87 -6.17 -18.12
N PRO A 175 -15.87 -5.03 -18.86
CA PRO A 175 -14.85 -4.77 -19.87
C PRO A 175 -13.47 -4.56 -19.23
N GLN A 176 -12.40 -4.62 -20.05
CA GLN A 176 -11.07 -4.26 -19.62
C GLN A 176 -11.05 -2.80 -19.12
N PRO A 177 -10.72 -2.55 -17.84
CA PRO A 177 -10.69 -1.19 -17.32
C PRO A 177 -9.49 -0.40 -17.85
N SER A 178 -9.65 0.92 -17.92
CA SER A 178 -8.53 1.83 -18.21
C SER A 178 -7.57 1.88 -17.02
N VAL A 179 -6.26 1.99 -17.30
CA VAL A 179 -5.21 2.05 -16.26
C VAL A 179 -5.38 3.25 -15.32
N TYR A 180 -5.92 4.36 -15.82
CA TYR A 180 -6.17 5.59 -15.06
C TYR A 180 -7.66 5.79 -14.82
N SER A 181 -8.28 4.87 -14.10
CA SER A 181 -9.70 4.94 -13.82
C SER A 181 -10.09 4.28 -12.49
N ALA A 182 -11.25 4.64 -11.97
CA ALA A 182 -11.82 4.02 -10.76
C ALA A 182 -12.27 2.57 -11.03
N GLU A 183 -12.56 2.25 -12.29
CA GLU A 183 -13.00 0.94 -12.76
C GLU A 183 -11.96 -0.16 -12.53
N LEU A 184 -10.65 0.18 -12.42
CA LEU A 184 -9.63 -0.79 -11.99
C LEU A 184 -9.97 -1.39 -10.62
N SER A 185 -10.34 -0.54 -9.67
CA SER A 185 -10.72 -1.00 -8.32
C SER A 185 -12.06 -1.73 -8.33
N GLU A 186 -13.03 -1.28 -9.13
CA GLU A 186 -14.30 -2.00 -9.27
C GLU A 186 -14.09 -3.40 -9.84
N PHE A 187 -13.22 -3.55 -10.84
CA PHE A 187 -12.87 -4.86 -11.41
C PHE A 187 -12.27 -5.79 -10.36
N VAL A 188 -11.40 -5.29 -9.47
CA VAL A 188 -10.83 -6.08 -8.36
C VAL A 188 -11.94 -6.64 -7.45
N PHE A 189 -12.89 -5.79 -7.04
CA PHE A 189 -14.01 -6.20 -6.18
C PHE A 189 -14.95 -7.16 -6.89
N ALA A 190 -15.33 -6.87 -8.14
CA ALA A 190 -16.21 -7.71 -8.93
C ALA A 190 -15.59 -9.10 -9.15
N ALA A 191 -14.31 -9.16 -9.49
CA ALA A 191 -13.56 -10.40 -9.65
C ALA A 191 -13.50 -11.20 -8.34
N GLY A 192 -13.25 -10.54 -7.20
CA GLY A 192 -13.27 -11.16 -5.89
C GLY A 192 -14.61 -11.82 -5.57
N VAL A 193 -15.72 -11.11 -5.77
CA VAL A 193 -17.08 -11.65 -5.58
C VAL A 193 -17.32 -12.80 -6.54
N ARG A 194 -16.96 -12.65 -7.80
CA ARG A 194 -17.18 -13.68 -8.80
C ARG A 194 -16.43 -14.97 -8.54
N LEU A 195 -15.16 -14.85 -8.09
CA LEU A 195 -14.39 -16.02 -7.64
C LEU A 195 -15.01 -16.65 -6.39
N ALA A 196 -15.48 -15.86 -5.43
CA ALA A 196 -16.14 -16.34 -4.23
C ALA A 196 -17.45 -17.13 -4.54
N GLU A 197 -18.16 -16.77 -5.61
CA GLU A 197 -19.37 -17.43 -6.07
C GLU A 197 -19.09 -18.72 -6.89
N THR A 198 -17.99 -18.76 -7.62
CA THR A 198 -17.74 -19.79 -8.64
C THR A 198 -16.59 -20.73 -8.32
N ARG A 199 -15.77 -20.43 -7.32
CA ARG A 199 -14.59 -21.21 -6.92
C ARG A 199 -14.63 -21.54 -5.43
N LYS A 200 -14.09 -22.69 -5.07
CA LYS A 200 -13.86 -23.02 -3.67
C LYS A 200 -12.51 -22.44 -3.26
N LEU A 201 -12.52 -21.29 -2.59
CA LEU A 201 -11.34 -20.62 -2.06
C LEU A 201 -11.39 -20.59 -0.54
N ASP A 202 -10.22 -20.60 0.08
CA ASP A 202 -10.04 -20.51 1.54
C ASP A 202 -9.57 -19.12 1.94
N LEU A 203 -8.68 -18.49 1.12
CA LEU A 203 -8.07 -17.20 1.43
C LEU A 203 -8.01 -16.31 0.18
N MET A 204 -8.35 -15.04 0.33
CA MET A 204 -8.29 -14.06 -0.76
C MET A 204 -7.65 -12.74 -0.29
N TYR A 205 -6.82 -12.14 -1.13
CA TYR A 205 -6.30 -10.79 -0.95
C TYR A 205 -6.71 -9.92 -2.12
N LEU A 206 -7.36 -8.78 -1.82
CA LEU A 206 -7.80 -7.79 -2.79
C LEU A 206 -7.05 -6.48 -2.54
N SER A 207 -6.39 -5.92 -3.54
CA SER A 207 -5.69 -4.63 -3.45
C SER A 207 -6.13 -3.70 -4.57
N THR A 208 -6.66 -2.54 -4.20
CA THR A 208 -7.20 -1.53 -5.12
C THR A 208 -6.13 -0.56 -5.63
N THR A 209 -6.52 0.56 -6.20
CA THR A 209 -5.68 1.71 -6.54
C THR A 209 -6.27 2.99 -5.96
N ASP A 210 -5.42 3.91 -5.59
CA ASP A 210 -5.73 5.21 -4.97
C ASP A 210 -6.10 6.33 -5.97
N TYR A 211 -6.46 5.96 -7.20
CA TYR A 211 -6.82 6.91 -8.25
C TYR A 211 -7.87 7.93 -7.81
N VAL A 212 -8.90 7.46 -7.09
CA VAL A 212 -9.96 8.33 -6.56
C VAL A 212 -9.44 9.20 -5.42
N GLN A 213 -8.65 8.65 -4.51
CA GLN A 213 -8.11 9.31 -3.33
C GLN A 213 -7.15 10.46 -3.69
N HIS A 214 -6.39 10.32 -4.78
CA HIS A 214 -5.56 11.39 -5.32
C HIS A 214 -6.36 12.59 -5.85
N LYS A 215 -7.60 12.37 -6.29
CA LYS A 215 -8.43 13.41 -6.91
C LYS A 215 -9.52 13.98 -6.01
N SER A 216 -9.97 13.18 -5.04
CA SER A 216 -11.22 13.43 -4.35
C SER A 216 -11.05 13.30 -2.84
N ALA A 217 -11.39 14.36 -2.10
CA ALA A 217 -11.34 14.37 -0.64
C ALA A 217 -12.46 13.52 -0.02
N PRO A 218 -12.32 13.09 1.26
CA PRO A 218 -13.40 12.44 1.99
C PRO A 218 -14.70 13.26 1.94
N GLY A 219 -15.82 12.60 1.62
CA GLY A 219 -17.15 13.23 1.55
C GLY A 219 -17.48 13.90 0.21
N SER A 220 -16.54 13.99 -0.75
CA SER A 220 -16.87 14.42 -2.11
C SER A 220 -17.78 13.42 -2.82
N VAL A 221 -18.46 13.85 -3.87
CA VAL A 221 -19.40 13.01 -4.63
C VAL A 221 -18.67 11.80 -5.23
N GLU A 222 -17.49 12.01 -5.81
CA GLU A 222 -16.69 10.97 -6.45
C GLU A 222 -16.18 9.97 -5.42
N ALA A 223 -15.65 10.44 -4.28
CA ALA A 223 -15.22 9.56 -3.20
C ALA A 223 -16.40 8.75 -2.64
N ASN A 224 -17.53 9.40 -2.36
CA ASN A 224 -18.73 8.73 -1.87
C ASN A 224 -19.26 7.69 -2.89
N THR A 225 -19.18 7.96 -4.17
CA THR A 225 -19.57 7.02 -5.23
C THR A 225 -18.65 5.78 -5.21
N PHE A 226 -17.33 5.97 -5.06
CA PHE A 226 -16.36 4.88 -4.94
C PHE A 226 -16.64 4.01 -3.70
N TYR A 227 -16.83 4.62 -2.54
CA TYR A 227 -17.11 3.87 -1.30
C TYR A 227 -18.50 3.23 -1.29
N ALA A 228 -19.48 3.78 -1.97
CA ALA A 228 -20.78 3.13 -2.20
C ALA A 228 -20.66 1.90 -3.11
N MET A 229 -19.81 1.94 -4.13
CA MET A 229 -19.49 0.80 -4.98
C MET A 229 -18.83 -0.29 -4.14
N MET A 230 -17.77 0.03 -3.40
CA MET A 230 -17.06 -0.89 -2.51
C MET A 230 -18.00 -1.54 -1.48
N ASP A 231 -18.88 -0.76 -0.85
CA ASP A 231 -19.85 -1.21 0.14
C ASP A 231 -20.72 -2.36 -0.37
N ARG A 232 -21.21 -2.24 -1.61
CA ARG A 232 -22.05 -3.28 -2.25
C ARG A 232 -21.28 -4.60 -2.42
N TYR A 233 -20.04 -4.57 -2.86
CA TYR A 233 -19.22 -5.76 -3.04
C TYR A 233 -18.84 -6.40 -1.70
N LEU A 234 -18.47 -5.60 -0.69
CA LEU A 234 -18.18 -6.11 0.65
C LEU A 234 -19.43 -6.75 1.29
N ALA A 235 -20.60 -6.10 1.17
CA ALA A 235 -21.86 -6.66 1.63
C ALA A 235 -22.17 -8.00 0.94
N ARG A 236 -21.84 -8.13 -0.36
CA ARG A 236 -22.05 -9.40 -1.08
C ARG A 236 -21.10 -10.50 -0.59
N LEU A 237 -19.82 -10.20 -0.31
CA LEU A 237 -18.90 -11.16 0.29
C LEU A 237 -19.36 -11.62 1.69
N ASP A 238 -19.88 -10.70 2.51
CA ASP A 238 -20.46 -11.02 3.81
C ASP A 238 -21.67 -11.96 3.68
N GLN A 239 -22.58 -11.71 2.72
CA GLN A 239 -23.73 -12.58 2.42
C GLN A 239 -23.31 -13.99 1.99
N LEU A 240 -22.20 -14.10 1.24
CA LEU A 240 -21.61 -15.38 0.83
C LEU A 240 -20.90 -16.11 1.99
N GLY A 241 -20.86 -15.52 3.18
CA GLY A 241 -20.30 -16.13 4.39
C GLY A 241 -18.83 -15.87 4.62
N TRP A 242 -18.19 -15.02 3.81
CA TRP A 242 -16.77 -14.68 3.96
C TRP A 242 -16.50 -13.89 5.24
N ALA A 243 -15.43 -14.24 5.92
CA ALA A 243 -14.81 -13.35 6.91
C ALA A 243 -14.05 -12.25 6.18
N ILE A 244 -14.26 -11.00 6.58
CA ILE A 244 -13.68 -9.83 5.91
C ILE A 244 -12.79 -9.09 6.89
N GLY A 245 -11.52 -8.86 6.51
CA GLY A 245 -10.63 -7.87 7.11
C GLY A 245 -10.38 -6.73 6.12
N LEU A 246 -10.68 -5.49 6.52
CA LEU A 246 -10.48 -4.28 5.71
C LEU A 246 -9.35 -3.46 6.30
N THR A 247 -8.36 -3.11 5.49
CA THR A 247 -7.28 -2.19 5.83
C THR A 247 -6.93 -1.28 4.67
N ALA A 248 -5.92 -0.46 4.85
CA ALA A 248 -5.29 0.32 3.79
C ALA A 248 -3.76 0.20 3.90
N ASP A 249 -3.09 0.46 2.81
CA ASP A 249 -1.63 0.56 2.75
C ASP A 249 -1.14 1.92 3.28
N HIS A 250 -1.91 3.00 3.08
CA HIS A 250 -1.65 4.33 3.61
C HIS A 250 -2.91 5.19 3.57
N GLY A 251 -2.81 6.38 4.14
CA GLY A 251 -3.79 7.45 3.99
C GLY A 251 -3.48 8.39 2.82
N MET A 252 -4.23 9.50 2.73
CA MET A 252 -4.11 10.49 1.65
C MET A 252 -4.49 11.87 2.15
N ASN A 253 -3.60 12.87 1.99
CA ASN A 253 -3.87 14.25 2.42
C ASN A 253 -3.74 15.27 1.27
N ALA A 254 -4.39 16.43 1.46
CA ALA A 254 -4.19 17.59 0.61
C ALA A 254 -2.76 18.13 0.76
N LYS A 255 -2.12 18.45 -0.36
CA LYS A 255 -0.72 18.92 -0.47
C LYS A 255 -0.64 20.26 -1.22
N HIS A 256 -1.55 21.13 -0.91
CA HIS A 256 -1.67 22.45 -1.51
C HIS A 256 -2.01 23.49 -0.44
N ASP A 257 -1.75 24.73 -0.73
CA ASP A 257 -2.20 25.85 0.08
C ASP A 257 -3.74 25.92 0.04
N PRO A 258 -4.43 25.95 1.18
CA PRO A 258 -5.89 25.89 1.22
C PRO A 258 -6.58 27.14 0.66
N LEU A 259 -5.88 28.26 0.52
CA LEU A 259 -6.44 29.53 0.03
C LEU A 259 -6.22 29.68 -1.46
N SER A 260 -5.01 29.41 -1.95
CA SER A 260 -4.66 29.57 -3.36
C SER A 260 -4.93 28.31 -4.20
N GLY A 261 -4.93 27.13 -3.57
CA GLY A 261 -4.98 25.84 -4.27
C GLY A 261 -3.65 25.42 -4.91
N GLU A 262 -2.61 26.27 -4.80
CA GLU A 262 -1.30 26.00 -5.39
C GLU A 262 -0.59 24.83 -4.67
N PRO A 263 0.07 23.91 -5.41
CA PRO A 263 0.84 22.82 -4.81
C PRO A 263 1.95 23.32 -3.90
N ASN A 264 2.04 22.74 -2.70
CA ASN A 264 3.03 23.11 -1.69
C ASN A 264 4.23 22.15 -1.77
N VAL A 265 5.24 22.51 -2.56
CA VAL A 265 6.36 21.64 -2.93
C VAL A 265 7.70 22.20 -2.46
N ILE A 266 8.49 21.37 -1.77
CA ILE A 266 9.91 21.64 -1.49
C ILE A 266 10.76 20.82 -2.47
N TYR A 267 11.48 21.51 -3.36
CA TYR A 267 12.37 20.87 -4.35
C TYR A 267 13.75 20.62 -3.72
N LEU A 268 13.93 19.45 -3.13
CA LEU A 268 15.09 19.11 -2.29
C LEU A 268 16.41 19.13 -3.06
N GLN A 269 16.43 18.62 -4.30
CA GLN A 269 17.66 18.62 -5.09
C GLN A 269 18.11 20.04 -5.41
N ASP A 270 17.17 20.94 -5.72
CA ASP A 270 17.49 22.35 -5.95
C ASP A 270 18.03 23.03 -4.67
N VAL A 271 17.51 22.65 -3.52
CA VAL A 271 18.00 23.15 -2.21
C VAL A 271 19.42 22.66 -1.96
N LEU A 272 19.69 21.37 -2.12
CA LEU A 272 21.00 20.76 -1.88
C LEU A 272 22.05 21.24 -2.88
N ASP A 273 21.71 21.40 -4.15
CA ASP A 273 22.63 21.92 -5.16
C ASP A 273 23.09 23.36 -4.88
N ARG A 274 22.19 24.20 -4.35
CA ARG A 274 22.56 25.55 -3.90
C ARG A 274 23.52 25.56 -2.68
N TRP A 275 23.41 24.54 -1.83
CA TRP A 275 24.21 24.47 -0.61
C TRP A 275 25.56 23.80 -0.81
N LEU A 276 25.59 22.73 -1.59
CA LEU A 276 26.72 21.82 -1.72
C LEU A 276 27.44 21.94 -3.08
N GLY A 277 26.77 22.54 -4.05
CA GLY A 277 27.16 22.48 -5.45
C GLY A 277 26.45 21.35 -6.20
N SER A 278 26.31 21.53 -7.50
CA SER A 278 25.57 20.60 -8.37
C SER A 278 26.15 19.18 -8.32
N ALA A 279 25.27 18.19 -8.28
CA ALA A 279 25.60 16.76 -8.27
C ALA A 279 26.45 16.28 -7.06
N ARG A 280 26.48 17.03 -5.97
CA ARG A 280 27.17 16.64 -4.73
C ARG A 280 26.29 15.81 -3.80
N ALA A 281 24.99 15.84 -4.00
CA ALA A 281 24.03 14.99 -3.29
C ALA A 281 23.01 14.45 -4.30
N ARG A 282 22.34 13.37 -3.95
CA ARG A 282 21.28 12.76 -4.76
C ARG A 282 20.03 12.60 -3.93
N VAL A 283 18.94 13.17 -4.40
CA VAL A 283 17.60 12.98 -3.84
C VAL A 283 16.89 11.89 -4.62
N ILE A 284 16.37 10.88 -3.92
CA ILE A 284 15.48 9.87 -4.48
C ILE A 284 14.11 10.02 -3.83
N LEU A 285 13.08 10.08 -4.67
CA LEU A 285 11.69 10.06 -4.29
C LEU A 285 11.15 8.64 -4.47
N PRO A 286 11.08 7.81 -3.41
CA PRO A 286 10.71 6.40 -3.55
C PRO A 286 9.23 6.16 -3.95
N ILE A 287 8.43 7.22 -4.07
CA ILE A 287 7.06 7.21 -4.60
C ILE A 287 7.02 7.24 -6.14
N THR A 288 8.14 7.51 -6.82
CA THR A 288 8.16 7.68 -8.27
C THR A 288 7.55 6.47 -8.97
N ASP A 289 6.37 6.67 -9.56
CA ASP A 289 5.70 5.71 -10.42
C ASP A 289 5.54 6.34 -11.81
N PRO A 290 6.24 5.86 -12.84
CA PRO A 290 6.15 6.42 -14.20
C PRO A 290 4.75 6.31 -14.81
N TYR A 291 3.85 5.52 -14.22
CA TYR A 291 2.47 5.39 -14.68
C TYR A 291 1.50 6.37 -13.99
N VAL A 292 1.97 7.10 -12.97
CA VAL A 292 1.14 8.09 -12.27
C VAL A 292 1.39 9.48 -12.87
N ALA A 293 0.82 9.71 -14.05
CA ALA A 293 0.99 10.98 -14.76
C ALA A 293 0.21 12.16 -14.13
N HIS A 294 -0.72 11.90 -13.21
CA HIS A 294 -1.68 12.91 -12.74
C HIS A 294 -1.22 13.72 -11.53
N HIS A 295 -0.10 13.36 -10.86
CA HIS A 295 0.41 14.13 -9.72
C HIS A 295 1.93 14.31 -9.68
N GLY A 296 2.63 14.00 -10.76
CA GLY A 296 4.07 14.27 -10.88
C GLY A 296 4.96 13.50 -9.90
N ALA A 297 4.51 12.37 -9.35
CA ALA A 297 5.25 11.51 -8.43
C ALA A 297 5.81 12.25 -7.19
N LEU A 298 5.06 13.18 -6.63
CA LEU A 298 5.42 13.95 -5.44
C LEU A 298 4.83 13.29 -4.18
N GLY A 299 5.66 13.08 -3.16
CA GLY A 299 5.25 12.50 -1.88
C GLY A 299 5.82 13.25 -0.68
N SER A 300 5.47 12.81 0.53
CA SER A 300 5.95 13.44 1.76
C SER A 300 7.20 12.79 2.34
N TYR A 301 7.87 11.89 1.61
CA TYR A 301 9.07 11.19 2.02
C TYR A 301 10.11 11.19 0.90
N ALA A 302 11.37 11.41 1.26
CA ALA A 302 12.50 11.29 0.34
C ALA A 302 13.71 10.71 1.07
N THR A 303 14.66 10.15 0.29
CA THR A 303 15.98 9.79 0.77
C THR A 303 17.05 10.60 0.05
N ILE A 304 18.14 10.89 0.76
CA ILE A 304 19.26 11.68 0.26
C ILE A 304 20.52 10.86 0.41
N TYR A 305 21.26 10.69 -0.69
CA TYR A 305 22.57 10.06 -0.74
C TYR A 305 23.63 11.14 -0.85
N LEU A 306 24.64 11.08 -0.01
CA LEU A 306 25.74 12.05 0.07
C LEU A 306 27.02 11.45 -0.52
N PRO A 307 27.96 12.28 -1.00
CA PRO A 307 29.28 11.80 -1.36
C PRO A 307 30.04 11.35 -0.10
N GLU A 308 30.99 10.43 -0.30
CA GLU A 308 31.88 9.97 0.78
C GLU A 308 32.55 11.15 1.51
N GLY A 309 32.50 11.13 2.85
CA GLY A 309 33.04 12.22 3.69
C GLY A 309 32.14 13.45 3.79
N GLY A 310 30.91 13.41 3.32
CA GLY A 310 29.93 14.49 3.53
C GLY A 310 29.59 14.70 5.00
N ASP A 311 29.42 15.94 5.43
CA ASP A 311 28.99 16.28 6.80
C ASP A 311 27.47 16.09 6.94
N THR A 312 27.07 14.85 7.19
CA THR A 312 25.66 14.46 7.36
C THR A 312 24.98 15.25 8.46
N ALA A 313 25.67 15.46 9.60
CA ALA A 313 25.09 16.17 10.74
C ALA A 313 24.78 17.65 10.43
N ALA A 314 25.69 18.33 9.75
CA ALA A 314 25.46 19.73 9.34
C ALA A 314 24.31 19.84 8.32
N ILE A 315 24.19 18.87 7.39
CA ILE A 315 23.12 18.86 6.39
C ILE A 315 21.77 18.59 7.09
N ILE A 316 21.69 17.64 8.01
CA ILE A 316 20.49 17.35 8.82
C ILE A 316 20.06 18.61 9.58
N ALA A 317 21.00 19.25 10.31
CA ALA A 317 20.70 20.45 11.08
C ALA A 317 20.10 21.55 10.18
N ARG A 318 20.64 21.72 8.97
CA ARG A 318 20.19 22.73 8.02
C ARG A 318 18.85 22.38 7.36
N LEU A 319 18.64 21.10 6.97
CA LEU A 319 17.36 20.63 6.44
C LEU A 319 16.24 20.77 7.46
N SER A 320 16.52 20.50 8.74
CA SER A 320 15.54 20.62 9.84
C SER A 320 15.06 22.05 10.08
N THR A 321 15.74 23.07 9.55
CA THR A 321 15.31 24.47 9.64
C THR A 321 14.41 24.92 8.49
N LEU A 322 14.22 24.08 7.47
CA LEU A 322 13.33 24.41 6.35
C LEU A 322 11.88 24.38 6.81
N ASP A 323 11.16 25.44 6.49
CA ASP A 323 9.72 25.47 6.69
C ASP A 323 9.04 24.36 5.86
N GLY A 324 8.05 23.69 6.46
CA GLY A 324 7.37 22.55 5.82
C GLY A 324 8.05 21.18 6.01
N ILE A 325 9.20 21.11 6.67
CA ILE A 325 9.83 19.84 7.06
C ILE A 325 9.34 19.43 8.46
N GLU A 326 8.94 18.17 8.60
CA GLU A 326 8.50 17.60 9.88
C GLU A 326 9.63 16.84 10.57
N LEU A 327 10.44 16.09 9.82
CA LEU A 327 11.47 15.23 10.38
C LEU A 327 12.64 15.04 9.41
N VAL A 328 13.85 15.06 9.95
CA VAL A 328 15.09 14.69 9.25
C VAL A 328 15.89 13.77 10.14
N LEU A 329 16.26 12.61 9.63
CA LEU A 329 17.02 11.59 10.36
C LEU A 329 18.21 11.10 9.51
N ASP A 330 19.29 10.72 10.16
CA ASP A 330 20.33 9.91 9.53
C ASP A 330 19.83 8.49 9.27
N ASN A 331 20.55 7.75 8.42
CA ASN A 331 20.20 6.37 8.04
C ASN A 331 19.99 5.46 9.26
N PRO A 332 20.94 5.33 10.24
CA PRO A 332 20.75 4.44 11.39
C PRO A 332 19.50 4.79 12.22
N SER A 333 19.26 6.08 12.46
CA SER A 333 18.10 6.55 13.24
C SER A 333 16.79 6.31 12.50
N ALA A 334 16.75 6.56 11.19
CA ALA A 334 15.59 6.30 10.37
C ALA A 334 15.27 4.80 10.29
N CYS A 335 16.28 3.98 10.06
CA CYS A 335 16.12 2.52 9.97
C CYS A 335 15.66 1.91 11.31
N ALA A 336 16.21 2.38 12.42
CA ALA A 336 15.77 1.94 13.75
C ALA A 336 14.32 2.36 14.06
N ARG A 337 13.95 3.61 13.71
CA ARG A 337 12.63 4.17 14.01
C ARG A 337 11.52 3.58 13.14
N PHE A 338 11.80 3.36 11.85
CA PHE A 338 10.82 2.97 10.84
C PHE A 338 10.97 1.53 10.35
N GLU A 339 11.87 0.76 10.97
CA GLU A 339 12.14 -0.64 10.62
C GLU A 339 12.46 -0.80 9.12
N LEU A 340 13.41 0.02 8.62
CA LEU A 340 13.83 0.04 7.22
C LEU A 340 15.13 -0.77 7.01
N PRO A 341 15.36 -1.34 5.80
CA PRO A 341 16.63 -1.99 5.45
C PRO A 341 17.71 -0.93 5.21
N ASN A 342 18.77 -0.93 6.02
CA ASN A 342 19.81 0.09 6.01
C ASN A 342 20.59 0.20 4.69
N ASP A 343 20.65 -0.87 3.94
CA ASP A 343 21.36 -0.96 2.65
C ASP A 343 20.52 -0.48 1.45
N ARG A 344 19.27 -0.05 1.68
CA ARG A 344 18.35 0.43 0.63
C ARG A 344 17.76 1.81 0.94
N VAL A 345 18.31 2.47 1.93
CA VAL A 345 17.91 3.82 2.35
C VAL A 345 19.12 4.72 2.28
N GLY A 346 18.96 5.95 1.81
CA GLY A 346 20.04 6.92 1.72
C GLY A 346 20.62 7.33 3.09
N ASP A 347 21.66 8.14 3.08
CA ASP A 347 22.32 8.65 4.29
C ASP A 347 21.39 9.47 5.18
N ILE A 348 20.39 10.12 4.55
CA ILE A 348 19.40 10.94 5.24
C ILE A 348 17.99 10.56 4.74
N VAL A 349 17.07 10.45 5.69
CA VAL A 349 15.62 10.37 5.46
C VAL A 349 15.01 11.71 5.85
N ILE A 350 14.12 12.22 4.98
CA ILE A 350 13.40 13.47 5.21
C ILE A 350 11.90 13.27 4.97
N ILE A 351 11.10 13.79 5.90
CA ILE A 351 9.64 13.74 5.86
C ILE A 351 9.10 15.15 5.97
N SER A 352 8.17 15.51 5.09
CA SER A 352 7.48 16.80 5.10
C SER A 352 6.26 16.81 6.00
N GLN A 353 5.85 18.01 6.40
CA GLN A 353 4.59 18.24 7.11
C GLN A 353 3.38 17.87 6.27
N LYS A 354 2.23 17.68 6.93
CA LYS A 354 0.97 17.17 6.37
C LYS A 354 0.58 17.75 5.01
N HIS A 355 0.72 19.06 4.82
CA HIS A 355 0.25 19.77 3.62
C HIS A 355 1.37 20.10 2.62
N VAL A 356 2.53 19.47 2.77
CA VAL A 356 3.71 19.68 1.94
C VAL A 356 4.13 18.38 1.27
N VAL A 357 4.62 18.46 0.05
CA VAL A 357 5.30 17.37 -0.65
C VAL A 357 6.76 17.73 -0.95
N LEU A 358 7.54 16.69 -1.15
CA LEU A 358 8.95 16.77 -1.54
C LEU A 358 9.07 16.45 -3.02
N GLY A 359 9.81 17.28 -3.74
CA GLY A 359 10.19 17.08 -5.13
C GLY A 359 11.72 16.99 -5.25
N SER A 360 12.20 16.51 -6.39
CA SER A 360 13.61 16.55 -6.75
C SER A 360 14.00 17.96 -7.26
N ARG A 361 13.90 18.20 -8.56
CA ARG A 361 14.11 19.51 -9.19
C ARG A 361 12.79 20.06 -9.72
N ARG A 362 12.61 21.37 -9.63
CA ARG A 362 11.39 22.03 -10.15
C ARG A 362 11.13 21.66 -11.63
N GLU A 363 12.16 21.64 -12.44
CA GLU A 363 12.08 21.33 -13.87
C GLU A 363 11.70 19.89 -14.20
N GLN A 364 11.80 18.97 -13.22
CA GLN A 364 11.47 17.55 -13.37
C GLN A 364 10.01 17.22 -13.02
N HIS A 365 9.27 18.19 -12.48
CA HIS A 365 7.88 18.01 -12.06
C HIS A 365 6.97 19.00 -12.80
N ASP A 366 6.38 18.54 -13.89
CA ASP A 366 5.36 19.32 -14.61
C ASP A 366 4.02 19.20 -13.90
N LEU A 367 3.62 20.26 -13.20
CA LEU A 367 2.36 20.35 -12.48
C LEU A 367 1.27 21.06 -13.27
N SER A 368 1.54 21.49 -14.51
CA SER A 368 0.58 22.22 -15.35
C SER A 368 -0.65 21.39 -15.73
N GLY A 369 -0.54 20.05 -15.69
CA GLY A 369 -1.63 19.12 -15.96
C GLY A 369 -2.55 18.84 -14.75
N LEU A 370 -2.33 19.45 -13.59
CA LEU A 370 -3.21 19.28 -12.45
C LEU A 370 -4.57 19.93 -12.70
N THR A 371 -5.62 19.11 -12.75
CA THR A 371 -7.01 19.56 -12.92
C THR A 371 -7.76 19.71 -11.61
N VAL A 372 -7.18 19.24 -10.52
CA VAL A 372 -7.67 19.32 -9.14
C VAL A 372 -6.50 19.63 -8.22
N PRO A 373 -6.73 20.21 -7.01
CA PRO A 373 -5.67 20.46 -6.05
C PRO A 373 -4.90 19.18 -5.68
N LEU A 374 -3.58 19.29 -5.57
CA LEU A 374 -2.68 18.15 -5.31
C LEU A 374 -3.05 17.44 -4.01
N ARG A 375 -3.15 16.13 -4.08
CA ARG A 375 -3.27 15.22 -2.95
C ARG A 375 -2.20 14.13 -3.08
N SER A 376 -1.55 13.77 -1.98
CA SER A 376 -0.50 12.76 -1.96
C SER A 376 -0.29 12.18 -0.55
N HIS A 377 0.71 11.32 -0.41
CA HIS A 377 0.99 10.54 0.78
C HIS A 377 2.51 10.33 0.96
N GLY A 378 2.91 9.49 1.90
CA GLY A 378 4.30 9.10 2.14
C GLY A 378 4.84 9.47 3.51
N GLY A 379 4.20 10.40 4.21
CA GLY A 379 4.63 10.93 5.51
C GLY A 379 3.94 10.30 6.72
N LEU A 380 4.21 10.87 7.89
CA LEU A 380 3.61 10.45 9.15
C LEU A 380 2.11 10.74 9.21
N SER A 381 1.66 11.80 8.54
CA SER A 381 0.26 12.21 8.52
C SER A 381 -0.66 11.27 7.73
N GLU A 382 -0.10 10.39 6.91
CA GLU A 382 -0.81 9.36 6.16
C GLU A 382 -0.66 7.95 6.77
N GLN A 383 -0.10 7.86 7.99
CA GLN A 383 0.21 6.59 8.64
C GLN A 383 -1.01 5.89 9.25
N GLU A 384 -2.00 6.66 9.76
CA GLU A 384 -3.19 6.07 10.36
C GLU A 384 -4.11 5.47 9.29
N VAL A 385 -4.42 4.17 9.43
CA VAL A 385 -5.22 3.38 8.51
C VAL A 385 -6.28 2.56 9.24
N PRO A 386 -7.40 2.17 8.59
CA PRO A 386 -8.39 1.29 9.19
C PRO A 386 -7.87 -0.15 9.36
N LEU A 387 -8.31 -0.81 10.44
CA LEU A 387 -8.31 -2.26 10.62
C LEU A 387 -9.70 -2.66 11.07
N ILE A 388 -10.55 -3.09 10.15
CA ILE A 388 -11.99 -3.30 10.38
C ILE A 388 -12.37 -4.70 9.97
N PHE A 389 -13.22 -5.35 10.79
CA PHE A 389 -13.64 -6.71 10.55
C PHE A 389 -15.16 -6.82 10.59
N ASN A 390 -15.74 -7.72 9.75
CA ASN A 390 -17.17 -8.01 9.76
C ASN A 390 -17.58 -9.00 10.86
N ARG A 391 -16.60 -9.50 11.63
CA ARG A 391 -16.78 -10.38 12.79
C ARG A 391 -16.00 -9.86 13.97
N ARG A 392 -16.37 -10.33 15.16
CA ARG A 392 -15.70 -9.93 16.39
C ARG A 392 -14.28 -10.49 16.45
N ILE A 393 -13.33 -9.63 16.82
CA ILE A 393 -11.98 -10.06 17.23
C ILE A 393 -12.04 -10.47 18.71
N VAL A 394 -11.49 -11.63 19.02
CA VAL A 394 -11.42 -12.19 20.38
C VAL A 394 -9.96 -12.43 20.76
N GLY A 395 -9.62 -12.13 22.03
CA GLY A 395 -8.25 -12.28 22.52
C GLY A 395 -7.48 -10.96 22.62
N ALA A 396 -6.19 -11.06 22.92
CA ALA A 396 -5.30 -9.90 23.04
C ALA A 396 -4.85 -9.40 21.67
N LEU A 397 -4.80 -8.09 21.50
CA LEU A 397 -4.26 -7.49 20.26
C LEU A 397 -2.74 -7.73 20.16
N PRO A 398 -2.19 -7.98 18.97
CA PRO A 398 -0.79 -8.37 18.79
C PRO A 398 0.20 -7.24 19.03
N SER A 399 -0.22 -5.97 18.90
CA SER A 399 0.62 -4.78 19.07
C SER A 399 -0.20 -3.58 19.55
N ASP A 400 0.48 -2.59 20.12
CA ASP A 400 -0.09 -1.28 20.46
C ASP A 400 0.95 -0.19 20.14
N PRO A 401 0.71 0.65 19.11
CA PRO A 401 -0.46 0.62 18.22
C PRO A 401 -0.47 -0.62 17.29
N LEU A 402 -1.67 -0.98 16.84
CA LEU A 402 -1.85 -1.99 15.77
C LEU A 402 -1.16 -1.54 14.49
N ARG A 403 -0.65 -2.50 13.72
CA ARG A 403 -0.03 -2.28 12.42
C ARG A 403 -0.94 -2.84 11.31
N ASN A 404 -0.96 -2.22 10.13
CA ASN A 404 -1.75 -2.73 9.00
C ASN A 404 -1.40 -4.19 8.66
N PHE A 405 -0.15 -4.61 8.87
CA PHE A 405 0.30 -5.98 8.65
C PHE A 405 -0.12 -6.97 9.75
N ASP A 406 -0.80 -6.53 10.80
CA ASP A 406 -1.45 -7.43 11.78
C ASP A 406 -2.79 -7.96 11.27
N ILE A 407 -3.33 -7.43 10.17
CA ILE A 407 -4.65 -7.74 9.64
C ILE A 407 -4.86 -9.25 9.42
N PHE A 408 -3.88 -9.95 8.83
CA PHE A 408 -3.97 -11.39 8.63
C PHE A 408 -3.86 -12.18 9.93
N SER A 409 -3.02 -11.76 10.86
CA SER A 409 -2.92 -12.39 12.18
C SER A 409 -4.24 -12.29 12.94
N LEU A 410 -4.89 -11.14 12.90
CA LEU A 410 -6.21 -10.93 13.48
C LEU A 410 -7.28 -11.76 12.75
N ALA A 411 -7.29 -11.70 11.41
CA ALA A 411 -8.30 -12.37 10.59
C ALA A 411 -8.23 -13.90 10.68
N LEU A 412 -7.04 -14.48 10.75
CA LEU A 412 -6.85 -15.93 10.74
C LEU A 412 -6.83 -16.56 12.13
N ASN A 413 -6.34 -15.81 13.15
CA ASN A 413 -6.12 -16.37 14.46
C ASN A 413 -7.19 -15.97 15.50
N GLN A 414 -7.86 -14.83 15.31
CA GLN A 414 -8.64 -14.20 16.37
C GLN A 414 -10.08 -13.84 15.96
N LEU A 415 -10.51 -14.11 14.74
CA LEU A 415 -11.92 -13.90 14.37
C LEU A 415 -12.82 -14.96 15.04
N GLU A 416 -13.91 -14.48 15.62
CA GLU A 416 -14.96 -15.36 16.15
C GLU A 416 -15.60 -16.17 15.01
N PRO A 417 -15.76 -17.48 15.14
CA PRO A 417 -16.51 -18.28 14.17
C PRO A 417 -17.95 -17.76 13.99
N ARG A 418 -18.54 -18.03 12.83
CA ARG A 418 -19.93 -17.62 12.53
C ARG A 418 -20.94 -18.44 13.31
#